data_96c1d034d8e1751144010d459f19dc3b
#
_entry.id   96c1d034d8e1751144010d459f19dc3b
#
_cell.length_a   1.000
_cell.length_b   1.000
_cell.length_c   1.000
_cell.angle_alpha   90.00
_cell.angle_beta   90.00
_cell.angle_gamma   90.00
#
_symmetry.space_group_name_H-M   'P 1'
#
loop_
_entity.id
_entity.type
_entity.pdbx_description
1 polymer ?
#
loop_
_entity_poly.entity_id
_entity_poly.type
_entity_poly.pdbx_seq_one_letter_code
_entity_poly.pdbx_strand_id
1 'polypeptide(L)'
;MEQVIKFAVDNRLVLLADEVYQFNIYHPDEHPWFSFKRVLQDMGPAYSQRLELASFMSCSKGFMGECGFRGGYCELVNFNPDVQAQLYKLLSARLCSPVLGQAMVGCFVNPPEKHEPSYNSYTSERDSILGQLKLKAEMMTKMLNSLPGMSCNVVQGAMYAFPRIHLPPRAVQAAEERGLKPDFFYCVQFLEEKGVCFVPGSGFGQADETYHFRVTILPPVEKIKHVLECLKDFHTTFMAKYSDTECS
;
A
#
# COMPACT_ATOMS: atom_id res chain seq x y z
N MET A 1 14.84 7.85 -2.80
CA MET A 1 15.55 6.76 -2.10
C MET A 1 16.94 7.21 -1.64
N GLU A 2 17.78 7.80 -2.47
CA GLU A 2 19.12 8.28 -2.05
C GLU A 2 19.11 9.20 -0.82
N GLN A 3 18.16 10.14 -0.75
CA GLN A 3 18.03 11.02 0.43
C GLN A 3 17.73 10.26 1.72
N VAL A 4 16.91 9.20 1.62
CA VAL A 4 16.62 8.31 2.76
C VAL A 4 17.87 7.54 3.20
N ILE A 5 18.64 7.03 2.24
CA ILE A 5 19.91 6.34 2.51
C ILE A 5 20.92 7.29 3.19
N LYS A 6 21.09 8.51 2.64
CA LYS A 6 21.95 9.54 3.24
C LYS A 6 21.52 9.84 4.69
N PHE A 7 20.23 10.11 4.88
CA PHE A 7 19.68 10.39 6.20
C PHE A 7 19.94 9.23 7.19
N ALA A 8 19.71 7.98 6.77
CA ALA A 8 19.94 6.81 7.62
C ALA A 8 21.42 6.65 7.99
N VAL A 9 22.35 6.84 7.05
CA VAL A 9 23.80 6.78 7.31
C VAL A 9 24.23 7.90 8.24
N ASP A 10 23.79 9.15 8.01
CA ASP A 10 24.18 10.31 8.79
C ASP A 10 23.69 10.22 10.24
N ASN A 11 22.51 9.61 10.44
CA ASN A 11 21.91 9.43 11.76
C ASN A 11 22.18 8.05 12.38
N ARG A 12 23.03 7.20 11.76
CA ARG A 12 23.36 5.85 12.23
C ARG A 12 22.14 4.97 12.48
N LEU A 13 21.20 4.99 11.55
CA LEU A 13 19.96 4.21 11.59
C LEU A 13 20.09 2.95 10.75
N VAL A 14 19.47 1.87 11.21
CA VAL A 14 19.20 0.69 10.37
C VAL A 14 18.02 1.02 9.47
N LEU A 15 18.14 0.74 8.18
CA LEU A 15 17.04 0.93 7.23
C LEU A 15 16.28 -0.38 7.03
N LEU A 16 14.99 -0.36 7.33
CA LEU A 16 14.06 -1.47 7.07
C LEU A 16 13.26 -1.14 5.81
N ALA A 17 13.56 -1.84 4.71
CA ALA A 17 12.89 -1.64 3.42
C ALA A 17 11.78 -2.67 3.24
N ASP A 18 10.52 -2.24 3.38
CA ASP A 18 9.35 -3.06 3.08
C ASP A 18 9.05 -3.00 1.57
N GLU A 19 9.54 -4.01 0.85
CA GLU A 19 9.50 -4.09 -0.63
C GLU A 19 8.41 -5.05 -1.13
N VAL A 20 7.40 -5.37 -0.31
CA VAL A 20 6.36 -6.37 -0.60
C VAL A 20 5.48 -6.04 -1.82
N TYR A 21 5.51 -4.79 -2.30
CA TYR A 21 4.77 -4.33 -3.47
C TYR A 21 5.62 -4.11 -4.72
N GLN A 22 6.84 -4.64 -4.79
CA GLN A 22 7.76 -4.44 -5.92
C GLN A 22 7.17 -4.85 -7.30
N PHE A 23 6.19 -5.75 -7.32
CA PHE A 23 5.52 -6.19 -8.55
C PHE A 23 4.27 -5.36 -8.90
N ASN A 24 3.77 -4.56 -7.96
CA ASN A 24 2.57 -3.76 -8.16
C ASN A 24 2.93 -2.34 -8.58
N ILE A 25 3.53 -2.18 -9.75
CA ILE A 25 3.87 -0.89 -10.36
C ILE A 25 3.05 -0.74 -11.62
N TYR A 26 2.20 0.29 -11.65
CA TYR A 26 1.20 0.46 -12.71
C TYR A 26 1.66 1.34 -13.86
N HIS A 27 2.64 2.21 -13.63
CA HIS A 27 3.23 3.11 -14.62
C HIS A 27 4.77 3.04 -14.57
N PRO A 28 5.38 1.88 -14.94
CA PRO A 28 6.81 1.66 -14.75
C PRO A 28 7.69 2.59 -15.60
N ASP A 29 7.18 3.10 -16.73
CA ASP A 29 7.92 4.02 -17.61
C ASP A 29 8.07 5.41 -16.97
N GLU A 30 7.06 5.86 -16.22
CA GLU A 30 7.04 7.15 -15.53
C GLU A 30 7.58 7.04 -14.10
N HIS A 31 7.30 5.93 -13.44
CA HIS A 31 7.60 5.65 -12.04
C HIS A 31 8.29 4.28 -11.89
N PRO A 32 9.54 4.12 -12.37
CA PRO A 32 10.26 2.85 -12.27
C PRO A 32 10.54 2.50 -10.81
N TRP A 33 10.41 1.21 -10.50
CA TRP A 33 10.76 0.70 -9.19
C TRP A 33 12.23 0.29 -9.13
N PHE A 34 12.87 0.62 -8.01
CA PHE A 34 14.22 0.19 -7.66
C PHE A 34 14.22 -0.37 -6.24
N SER A 35 15.00 -1.44 -5.99
CA SER A 35 15.22 -1.88 -4.62
C SER A 35 16.17 -0.93 -3.88
N PHE A 36 16.01 -0.79 -2.58
CA PHE A 36 16.93 -0.02 -1.75
C PHE A 36 18.36 -0.57 -1.83
N LYS A 37 18.52 -1.89 -1.94
CA LYS A 37 19.83 -2.53 -2.13
C LYS A 37 20.51 -2.06 -3.42
N ARG A 38 19.79 -2.01 -4.53
CA ARG A 38 20.33 -1.52 -5.81
C ARG A 38 20.77 -0.06 -5.70
N VAL A 39 19.88 0.81 -5.22
CA VAL A 39 20.21 2.23 -5.06
C VAL A 39 21.39 2.42 -4.11
N LEU A 40 21.45 1.65 -3.01
CA LEU A 40 22.56 1.66 -2.08
C LEU A 40 23.89 1.30 -2.76
N GLN A 41 23.92 0.26 -3.61
CA GLN A 41 25.11 -0.12 -4.35
C GLN A 41 25.52 0.95 -5.39
N ASP A 42 24.57 1.51 -6.11
CA ASP A 42 24.80 2.54 -7.12
C ASP A 42 25.38 3.85 -6.50
N MET A 43 25.11 4.12 -5.22
CA MET A 43 25.67 5.25 -4.47
C MET A 43 27.16 5.08 -4.10
N GLY A 44 27.74 3.91 -4.30
CA GLY A 44 29.16 3.62 -4.10
C GLY A 44 29.58 3.37 -2.64
N PRO A 45 30.87 3.09 -2.41
CA PRO A 45 31.40 2.55 -1.15
C PRO A 45 31.15 3.44 0.07
N ALA A 46 31.03 4.75 -0.09
CA ALA A 46 30.78 5.68 1.01
C ALA A 46 29.43 5.39 1.71
N TYR A 47 28.51 4.76 1.03
CA TYR A 47 27.19 4.37 1.54
C TYR A 47 27.01 2.85 1.57
N SER A 48 27.37 2.16 0.48
CA SER A 48 27.11 0.72 0.31
C SER A 48 27.86 -0.17 1.29
N GLN A 49 28.93 0.34 1.93
CA GLN A 49 29.68 -0.39 2.96
C GLN A 49 29.30 0.06 4.40
N ARG A 50 28.40 1.01 4.56
CA ARG A 50 28.11 1.61 5.87
C ARG A 50 26.68 1.42 6.32
N LEU A 51 25.70 1.47 5.40
CA LEU A 51 24.29 1.34 5.78
C LEU A 51 23.96 -0.11 6.11
N GLU A 52 23.46 -0.33 7.29
CA GLU A 52 22.79 -1.58 7.65
C GLU A 52 21.37 -1.56 7.08
N LEU A 53 21.10 -2.44 6.10
CA LEU A 53 19.82 -2.52 5.38
C LEU A 53 19.21 -3.90 5.55
N ALA A 54 17.93 -3.95 5.90
CA ALA A 54 17.11 -5.16 5.84
C ALA A 54 15.98 -4.97 4.83
N SER A 55 15.97 -5.75 3.75
CA SER A 55 14.92 -5.76 2.74
C SER A 55 13.96 -6.91 2.98
N PHE A 56 12.65 -6.62 3.00
CA PHE A 56 11.60 -7.60 3.30
C PHE A 56 10.74 -7.88 2.08
N MET A 57 10.40 -9.16 1.91
CA MET A 57 9.47 -9.62 0.90
C MET A 57 8.51 -10.67 1.46
N SER A 58 7.29 -10.72 0.94
CA SER A 58 6.25 -11.66 1.37
C SER A 58 5.39 -12.13 0.20
N CYS A 59 4.98 -13.40 0.20
CA CYS A 59 3.98 -13.92 -0.73
C CYS A 59 2.55 -13.41 -0.44
N SER A 60 2.34 -12.72 0.68
CA SER A 60 1.02 -12.17 1.06
C SER A 60 0.57 -10.98 0.22
N LYS A 61 1.47 -10.36 -0.51
CA LYS A 61 1.26 -9.16 -1.32
C LYS A 61 1.63 -9.42 -2.78
N GLY A 62 1.76 -8.36 -3.56
CA GLY A 62 2.05 -8.50 -4.97
C GLY A 62 0.83 -8.99 -5.75
N PHE A 63 1.05 -9.57 -6.92
CA PHE A 63 0.01 -10.21 -7.72
C PHE A 63 -0.39 -11.58 -7.17
N MET A 64 0.45 -12.19 -6.34
CA MET A 64 0.20 -13.51 -5.74
C MET A 64 -0.93 -13.47 -4.71
N GLY A 65 -0.87 -12.52 -3.75
CA GLY A 65 -1.92 -12.32 -2.75
C GLY A 65 -2.15 -13.51 -1.81
N GLU A 66 -1.16 -14.40 -1.63
CA GLU A 66 -1.29 -15.68 -0.93
C GLU A 66 -1.01 -15.57 0.57
N CYS A 67 -1.81 -14.75 1.25
CA CYS A 67 -1.64 -14.42 2.67
C CYS A 67 -1.66 -15.64 3.60
N GLY A 68 -2.41 -16.69 3.23
CA GLY A 68 -2.61 -17.90 4.03
C GLY A 68 -1.38 -18.79 4.13
N PHE A 69 -0.48 -18.77 3.15
CA PHE A 69 0.73 -19.60 3.13
C PHE A 69 1.79 -19.16 4.13
N ARG A 70 1.75 -17.91 4.63
CA ARG A 70 2.65 -17.38 5.65
C ARG A 70 4.13 -17.46 5.27
N GLY A 71 4.44 -17.15 4.02
CA GLY A 71 5.79 -17.18 3.46
C GLY A 71 6.37 -15.78 3.21
N GLY A 72 7.68 -15.66 3.34
CA GLY A 72 8.43 -14.44 3.07
C GLY A 72 9.90 -14.61 3.39
N TYR A 73 10.71 -13.62 3.05
CA TYR A 73 12.13 -13.58 3.39
C TYR A 73 12.59 -12.17 3.73
N CYS A 74 13.73 -12.10 4.40
CA CYS A 74 14.45 -10.87 4.67
C CYS A 74 15.89 -11.02 4.20
N GLU A 75 16.42 -10.05 3.47
CA GLU A 75 17.82 -9.96 3.12
C GLU A 75 18.51 -8.91 4.01
N LEU A 76 19.62 -9.28 4.64
CA LEU A 76 20.41 -8.41 5.49
C LEU A 76 21.71 -7.99 4.78
N VAL A 77 21.96 -6.69 4.74
CA VAL A 77 23.16 -6.09 4.11
C VAL A 77 23.92 -5.30 5.17
N ASN A 78 25.23 -5.54 5.28
CA ASN A 78 26.18 -4.88 6.19
C ASN A 78 25.89 -5.02 7.70
N PHE A 79 25.00 -5.89 8.11
CA PHE A 79 24.75 -6.10 9.54
C PHE A 79 26.00 -6.67 10.22
N ASN A 80 26.26 -6.17 11.43
CA ASN A 80 27.33 -6.73 12.25
C ASN A 80 27.14 -8.25 12.42
N PRO A 81 28.19 -9.07 12.24
CA PRO A 81 28.11 -10.54 12.37
C PRO A 81 27.55 -11.00 13.72
N ASP A 82 27.88 -10.32 14.83
CA ASP A 82 27.38 -10.66 16.16
C ASP A 82 25.86 -10.40 16.25
N VAL A 83 25.37 -9.33 15.63
CA VAL A 83 23.93 -9.05 15.54
C VAL A 83 23.24 -10.12 14.71
N GLN A 84 23.80 -10.49 13.55
CA GLN A 84 23.27 -11.59 12.75
C GLN A 84 23.20 -12.90 13.53
N ALA A 85 24.25 -13.23 14.28
CA ALA A 85 24.27 -14.43 15.12
C ALA A 85 23.14 -14.42 16.18
N GLN A 86 22.85 -13.27 16.80
CA GLN A 86 21.72 -13.15 17.74
C GLN A 86 20.36 -13.24 17.03
N LEU A 87 20.21 -12.67 15.83
CA LEU A 87 19.00 -12.83 15.02
C LEU A 87 18.74 -14.31 14.66
N TYR A 88 19.77 -15.04 14.21
CA TYR A 88 19.66 -16.47 13.96
C TYR A 88 19.31 -17.28 15.21
N LYS A 89 19.90 -16.94 16.35
CA LYS A 89 19.58 -17.57 17.64
C LYS A 89 18.12 -17.32 18.03
N LEU A 90 17.62 -16.10 17.84
CA LEU A 90 16.21 -15.74 18.09
C LEU A 90 15.26 -16.52 17.18
N LEU A 91 15.60 -16.60 15.87
CA LEU A 91 14.80 -17.33 14.89
C LEU A 91 14.79 -18.83 15.16
N SER A 92 15.94 -19.42 15.59
CA SER A 92 16.05 -20.84 15.89
C SER A 92 15.14 -21.30 17.03
N ALA A 93 14.77 -20.40 17.96
CA ALA A 93 13.81 -20.69 19.02
C ALA A 93 12.39 -21.00 18.48
N ARG A 94 12.06 -20.58 17.28
CA ARG A 94 10.80 -20.88 16.59
C ARG A 94 10.86 -22.13 15.72
N LEU A 95 12.02 -22.83 15.69
CA LEU A 95 12.31 -23.99 14.85
C LEU A 95 12.24 -23.64 13.34
N CYS A 96 11.43 -24.38 12.57
CA CYS A 96 11.39 -24.28 11.12
C CYS A 96 10.29 -23.31 10.65
N SER A 97 10.51 -22.62 9.54
CA SER A 97 9.44 -21.93 8.81
C SER A 97 8.44 -22.94 8.26
N PRO A 98 7.14 -22.58 8.12
CA PRO A 98 6.13 -23.47 7.55
C PRO A 98 6.53 -23.95 6.14
N VAL A 99 6.46 -25.25 5.87
CA VAL A 99 6.87 -25.84 4.58
C VAL A 99 6.06 -25.26 3.41
N LEU A 100 4.75 -25.08 3.60
CA LEU A 100 3.90 -24.46 2.55
C LEU A 100 4.33 -23.02 2.24
N GLY A 101 4.70 -22.24 3.27
CA GLY A 101 5.24 -20.90 3.07
C GLY A 101 6.57 -20.91 2.29
N GLN A 102 7.47 -21.86 2.61
CA GLN A 102 8.74 -22.03 1.89
C GLN A 102 8.50 -22.44 0.42
N ALA A 103 7.59 -23.38 0.18
CA ALA A 103 7.23 -23.81 -1.18
C ALA A 103 6.65 -22.66 -1.99
N MET A 104 5.75 -21.84 -1.40
CA MET A 104 5.18 -20.68 -2.08
C MET A 104 6.25 -19.63 -2.41
N VAL A 105 7.18 -19.35 -1.47
CA VAL A 105 8.32 -18.46 -1.74
C VAL A 105 9.18 -19.04 -2.86
N GLY A 106 9.46 -20.34 -2.85
CA GLY A 106 10.20 -21.03 -3.91
C GLY A 106 9.59 -20.85 -5.28
N CYS A 107 8.26 -21.00 -5.40
CA CYS A 107 7.52 -20.80 -6.66
C CYS A 107 7.62 -19.37 -7.19
N PHE A 108 7.58 -18.39 -6.29
CA PHE A 108 7.55 -16.99 -6.74
C PHE A 108 8.95 -16.42 -7.03
N VAL A 109 10.02 -16.90 -6.37
CA VAL A 109 11.40 -16.47 -6.67
C VAL A 109 12.00 -17.23 -7.85
N ASN A 110 11.40 -18.39 -8.21
CA ASN A 110 11.77 -19.18 -9.37
C ASN A 110 10.52 -19.39 -10.27
N PRO A 111 10.06 -18.32 -10.95
CA PRO A 111 8.91 -18.44 -11.85
C PRO A 111 9.25 -19.33 -13.05
N PRO A 112 8.24 -19.93 -13.71
CA PRO A 112 8.47 -20.75 -14.89
C PRO A 112 9.28 -20.03 -15.98
N GLU A 113 10.24 -20.73 -16.58
CA GLU A 113 11.02 -20.25 -17.71
C GLU A 113 10.32 -20.50 -19.06
N LYS A 114 10.74 -19.79 -20.11
CA LYS A 114 10.09 -19.85 -21.46
C LYS A 114 9.97 -21.24 -22.04
N HIS A 115 10.85 -22.15 -21.68
CA HIS A 115 10.84 -23.54 -22.18
C HIS A 115 9.95 -24.48 -21.38
N GLU A 116 9.42 -24.03 -20.23
CA GLU A 116 8.60 -24.88 -19.38
C GLU A 116 7.12 -24.86 -19.79
N PRO A 117 6.41 -25.99 -19.66
CA PRO A 117 5.01 -26.09 -20.07
C PRO A 117 4.07 -25.09 -19.40
N SER A 118 4.37 -24.69 -18.17
CA SER A 118 3.56 -23.76 -17.37
C SER A 118 3.82 -22.27 -17.66
N TYR A 119 4.84 -21.94 -18.46
CA TYR A 119 5.25 -20.54 -18.69
C TYR A 119 4.12 -19.69 -19.26
N ASN A 120 3.44 -20.16 -20.29
CA ASN A 120 2.39 -19.38 -20.96
C ASN A 120 1.18 -19.14 -20.07
N SER A 121 0.72 -20.14 -19.30
CA SER A 121 -0.39 -19.95 -18.36
C SER A 121 -0.01 -19.01 -17.22
N TYR A 122 1.16 -19.20 -16.62
CA TYR A 122 1.67 -18.34 -15.56
C TYR A 122 1.77 -16.87 -16.00
N THR A 123 2.40 -16.60 -17.16
CA THR A 123 2.55 -15.22 -17.63
C THR A 123 1.22 -14.58 -17.98
N SER A 124 0.32 -15.33 -18.62
CA SER A 124 -1.04 -14.85 -18.95
C SER A 124 -1.84 -14.48 -17.69
N GLU A 125 -1.81 -15.33 -16.67
CA GLU A 125 -2.52 -15.06 -15.40
C GLU A 125 -1.91 -13.86 -14.65
N ARG A 126 -0.58 -13.82 -14.52
CA ARG A 126 0.13 -12.69 -13.90
C ARG A 126 -0.20 -11.39 -14.58
N ASP A 127 -0.09 -11.33 -15.90
CA ASP A 127 -0.27 -10.10 -16.66
C ASP A 127 -1.75 -9.66 -16.67
N SER A 128 -2.68 -10.62 -16.63
CA SER A 128 -4.11 -10.34 -16.45
C SER A 128 -4.39 -9.71 -15.08
N ILE A 129 -3.83 -10.27 -14.01
CA ILE A 129 -4.00 -9.74 -12.64
C ILE A 129 -3.44 -8.31 -12.54
N LEU A 130 -2.21 -8.10 -13.00
CA LEU A 130 -1.56 -6.79 -12.95
C LEU A 130 -2.27 -5.75 -13.83
N GLY A 131 -2.73 -6.16 -15.03
CA GLY A 131 -3.51 -5.31 -15.93
C GLY A 131 -4.85 -4.87 -15.31
N GLN A 132 -5.56 -5.78 -14.64
CA GLN A 132 -6.78 -5.45 -13.92
C GLN A 132 -6.53 -4.52 -12.73
N LEU A 133 -5.44 -4.71 -11.99
CA LEU A 133 -5.07 -3.82 -10.89
C LEU A 133 -4.75 -2.41 -11.40
N LYS A 134 -4.00 -2.30 -12.50
CA LYS A 134 -3.72 -1.02 -13.17
C LYS A 134 -5.01 -0.30 -13.57
N LEU A 135 -5.92 -0.99 -14.27
CA LEU A 135 -7.22 -0.42 -14.66
C LEU A 135 -8.00 0.11 -13.45
N LYS A 136 -8.05 -0.66 -12.36
CA LYS A 136 -8.75 -0.26 -11.13
C LYS A 136 -8.09 0.94 -10.45
N ALA A 137 -6.75 1.01 -10.46
CA ALA A 137 -5.99 2.15 -9.94
C ALA A 137 -6.31 3.44 -10.71
N GLU A 138 -6.33 3.37 -12.05
CA GLU A 138 -6.69 4.50 -12.92
C GLU A 138 -8.13 4.96 -12.71
N MET A 139 -9.09 4.01 -12.66
CA MET A 139 -10.49 4.30 -12.39
C MET A 139 -10.68 4.99 -11.03
N MET A 140 -10.03 4.48 -9.99
CA MET A 140 -10.08 5.03 -8.63
C MET A 140 -9.54 6.45 -8.60
N THR A 141 -8.33 6.68 -9.14
CA THR A 141 -7.70 8.00 -9.19
C THR A 141 -8.60 9.02 -9.93
N LYS A 142 -9.11 8.64 -11.10
CA LYS A 142 -9.97 9.51 -11.92
C LYS A 142 -11.25 9.88 -11.18
N MET A 143 -11.92 8.90 -10.60
CA MET A 143 -13.20 9.11 -9.92
C MET A 143 -13.04 9.97 -8.66
N LEU A 144 -12.07 9.64 -7.80
CA LEU A 144 -11.83 10.40 -6.57
C LEU A 144 -11.54 11.88 -6.86
N ASN A 145 -10.70 12.15 -7.87
CA ASN A 145 -10.39 13.53 -8.28
C ASN A 145 -11.53 14.25 -9.03
N SER A 146 -12.59 13.55 -9.42
CA SER A 146 -13.78 14.19 -10.01
C SER A 146 -14.78 14.67 -8.97
N LEU A 147 -14.63 14.29 -7.70
CA LEU A 147 -15.53 14.67 -6.62
C LEU A 147 -15.13 16.02 -6.02
N PRO A 148 -16.04 17.00 -5.92
CA PRO A 148 -15.74 18.28 -5.28
C PRO A 148 -15.27 18.12 -3.84
N GLY A 149 -14.17 18.78 -3.45
CA GLY A 149 -13.63 18.67 -2.10
C GLY A 149 -12.88 17.36 -1.82
N MET A 150 -12.53 16.59 -2.85
CA MET A 150 -11.71 15.38 -2.73
C MET A 150 -10.50 15.46 -3.65
N SER A 151 -9.36 14.98 -3.18
CA SER A 151 -8.15 14.89 -3.98
C SER A 151 -7.39 13.60 -3.67
N CYS A 152 -6.85 12.97 -4.70
CA CYS A 152 -6.10 11.73 -4.58
C CYS A 152 -4.85 11.79 -5.48
N ASN A 153 -3.70 11.44 -4.92
CA ASN A 153 -2.52 11.20 -5.74
C ASN A 153 -2.77 10.04 -6.71
N VAL A 154 -2.07 10.04 -7.83
CA VAL A 154 -2.11 8.90 -8.76
C VAL A 154 -1.72 7.63 -8.01
N VAL A 155 -2.54 6.58 -8.15
CA VAL A 155 -2.24 5.26 -7.58
C VAL A 155 -1.18 4.60 -8.46
N GLN A 156 0.09 4.88 -8.16
CA GLN A 156 1.25 4.43 -8.94
C GLN A 156 1.57 2.96 -8.74
N GLY A 157 1.16 2.40 -7.60
CA GLY A 157 1.46 1.02 -7.22
C GLY A 157 0.68 0.57 -6.00
N ALA A 158 1.07 -0.56 -5.42
CA ALA A 158 0.42 -1.21 -4.28
C ALA A 158 -1.05 -1.57 -4.54
N MET A 159 -1.90 -1.54 -3.51
CA MET A 159 -3.29 -2.01 -3.58
C MET A 159 -4.29 -1.01 -2.97
N TYR A 160 -3.85 0.23 -2.77
CA TYR A 160 -4.64 1.22 -2.02
C TYR A 160 -4.63 2.58 -2.70
N ALA A 161 -5.74 3.31 -2.52
CA ALA A 161 -5.80 4.76 -2.67
C ALA A 161 -5.97 5.40 -1.29
N PHE A 162 -5.43 6.61 -1.13
CA PHE A 162 -5.49 7.37 0.11
C PHE A 162 -5.89 8.83 -0.20
N PRO A 163 -7.16 9.07 -0.57
CA PRO A 163 -7.64 10.40 -0.90
C PRO A 163 -7.75 11.29 0.34
N ARG A 164 -7.53 12.58 0.14
CA ARG A 164 -7.83 13.64 1.08
C ARG A 164 -9.26 14.14 0.85
N ILE A 165 -9.97 14.41 1.94
CA ILE A 165 -11.30 15.00 1.93
C ILE A 165 -11.22 16.39 2.58
N HIS A 166 -11.75 17.40 1.89
CA HIS A 166 -11.94 18.72 2.47
C HIS A 166 -13.37 18.79 3.05
N LEU A 167 -13.48 18.44 4.34
CA LEU A 167 -14.77 18.43 5.02
C LEU A 167 -15.27 19.84 5.33
N PRO A 168 -16.58 20.14 5.14
CA PRO A 168 -17.17 21.40 5.56
C PRO A 168 -17.05 21.61 7.08
N PRO A 169 -16.87 22.83 7.57
CA PRO A 169 -16.76 23.13 9.02
C PRO A 169 -17.90 22.55 9.86
N ARG A 170 -19.14 22.57 9.36
CA ARG A 170 -20.29 21.97 10.03
C ARG A 170 -20.20 20.45 10.17
N ALA A 171 -19.54 19.76 9.24
CA ALA A 171 -19.30 18.33 9.36
C ALA A 171 -18.24 18.02 10.42
N VAL A 172 -17.22 18.87 10.51
CA VAL A 172 -16.19 18.78 11.56
C VAL A 172 -16.82 18.98 12.93
N GLN A 173 -17.61 20.05 13.10
CA GLN A 173 -18.34 20.33 14.34
C GLN A 173 -19.29 19.19 14.72
N ALA A 174 -20.06 18.65 13.77
CA ALA A 174 -20.97 17.53 14.04
C ALA A 174 -20.25 16.23 14.47
N ALA A 175 -19.02 16.03 14.01
CA ALA A 175 -18.17 14.94 14.48
C ALA A 175 -17.69 15.18 15.93
N GLU A 176 -17.19 16.38 16.22
CA GLU A 176 -16.70 16.78 17.55
C GLU A 176 -17.81 16.70 18.61
N GLU A 177 -19.03 17.15 18.31
CA GLU A 177 -20.19 17.04 19.19
C GLU A 177 -20.53 15.57 19.55
N ARG A 178 -20.13 14.62 18.70
CA ARG A 178 -20.27 13.19 18.94
C ARG A 178 -19.02 12.52 19.53
N GLY A 179 -17.97 13.30 19.81
CA GLY A 179 -16.69 12.80 20.29
C GLY A 179 -15.92 11.95 19.27
N LEU A 180 -16.17 12.18 17.98
CA LEU A 180 -15.56 11.43 16.88
C LEU A 180 -14.55 12.29 16.12
N LYS A 181 -13.53 11.64 15.53
CA LYS A 181 -12.67 12.30 14.53
C LYS A 181 -13.46 12.52 13.23
N PRO A 182 -13.27 13.66 12.53
CA PRO A 182 -14.08 14.00 11.37
C PRO A 182 -14.00 12.99 10.20
N ASP A 183 -12.83 12.43 9.94
CA ASP A 183 -12.64 11.38 8.93
C ASP A 183 -13.29 10.04 9.33
N PHE A 184 -13.25 9.70 10.61
CA PHE A 184 -13.96 8.55 11.14
C PHE A 184 -15.48 8.73 11.02
N PHE A 185 -15.99 9.92 11.37
CA PHE A 185 -17.39 10.26 11.22
C PHE A 185 -17.89 10.11 9.77
N TYR A 186 -17.11 10.62 8.79
CA TYR A 186 -17.39 10.45 7.37
C TYR A 186 -17.46 8.96 6.97
N CYS A 187 -16.46 8.18 7.38
CA CYS A 187 -16.37 6.76 7.04
C CYS A 187 -17.51 5.93 7.67
N VAL A 188 -17.92 6.24 8.91
CA VAL A 188 -19.02 5.54 9.59
C VAL A 188 -20.35 5.85 8.92
N GLN A 189 -20.63 7.12 8.58
CA GLN A 189 -21.85 7.46 7.85
C GLN A 189 -21.92 6.77 6.48
N PHE A 190 -20.78 6.71 5.78
CA PHE A 190 -20.71 5.98 4.51
C PHE A 190 -21.00 4.48 4.69
N LEU A 191 -20.47 3.88 5.74
CA LEU A 191 -20.74 2.48 6.08
C LEU A 191 -22.22 2.25 6.40
N GLU A 192 -22.81 3.11 7.22
CA GLU A 192 -24.22 2.98 7.64
C GLU A 192 -25.21 3.17 6.47
N GLU A 193 -24.91 4.11 5.56
CA GLU A 193 -25.80 4.42 4.43
C GLU A 193 -25.62 3.49 3.23
N LYS A 194 -24.39 3.06 2.94
CA LYS A 194 -24.06 2.32 1.70
C LYS A 194 -23.52 0.91 1.93
N GLY A 195 -23.28 0.51 3.18
CA GLY A 195 -22.73 -0.82 3.50
C GLY A 195 -21.28 -1.03 3.07
N VAL A 196 -20.54 0.06 2.81
CA VAL A 196 -19.15 0.01 2.33
C VAL A 196 -18.22 0.58 3.39
N CYS A 197 -17.21 -0.22 3.77
CA CYS A 197 -16.24 0.15 4.80
C CYS A 197 -14.97 0.73 4.21
N PHE A 198 -14.63 1.97 4.61
CA PHE A 198 -13.33 2.59 4.39
C PHE A 198 -12.57 2.71 5.72
N VAL A 199 -11.24 2.78 5.66
CA VAL A 199 -10.41 2.95 6.85
C VAL A 199 -10.06 4.42 7.02
N PRO A 200 -10.46 5.08 8.14
CA PRO A 200 -10.16 6.49 8.38
C PRO A 200 -8.66 6.80 8.42
N GLY A 201 -8.28 7.95 7.89
CA GLY A 201 -6.88 8.40 7.81
C GLY A 201 -6.26 8.66 9.18
N SER A 202 -7.07 9.04 10.16
CA SER A 202 -6.63 9.26 11.54
C SER A 202 -5.99 8.04 12.21
N GLY A 203 -6.22 6.83 11.68
CA GLY A 203 -5.52 5.61 12.10
C GLY A 203 -4.08 5.49 11.57
N PHE A 204 -3.64 6.38 10.67
CA PHE A 204 -2.34 6.35 10.00
C PHE A 204 -1.40 7.50 10.38
N GLY A 205 -1.74 8.29 11.39
CA GLY A 205 -0.90 9.42 11.82
C GLY A 205 -0.86 10.57 10.81
N GLN A 206 -1.98 10.88 10.18
CA GLN A 206 -2.11 12.02 9.26
C GLN A 206 -1.82 13.35 9.97
N ALA A 207 -1.40 14.36 9.21
CA ALA A 207 -1.18 15.70 9.74
C ALA A 207 -2.48 16.30 10.32
N ASP A 208 -2.34 17.13 11.34
CA ASP A 208 -3.48 17.81 11.95
C ASP A 208 -4.28 18.61 10.91
N GLU A 209 -5.59 18.70 11.12
CA GLU A 209 -6.55 19.37 10.22
C GLU A 209 -6.58 18.82 8.80
N THR A 210 -6.05 17.64 8.57
CA THR A 210 -6.20 16.91 7.30
C THR A 210 -7.04 15.66 7.51
N TYR A 211 -7.92 15.37 6.55
CA TYR A 211 -8.85 14.25 6.64
C TYR A 211 -8.67 13.34 5.42
N HIS A 212 -8.49 12.05 5.68
CA HIS A 212 -8.26 11.06 4.63
C HIS A 212 -9.04 9.78 4.94
N PHE A 213 -9.15 8.93 3.93
CA PHE A 213 -9.48 7.52 4.14
C PHE A 213 -8.64 6.62 3.23
N ARG A 214 -8.45 5.38 3.65
CA ARG A 214 -7.84 4.36 2.82
C ARG A 214 -8.91 3.48 2.19
N VAL A 215 -8.82 3.28 0.88
CA VAL A 215 -9.66 2.34 0.12
C VAL A 215 -8.79 1.38 -0.67
N THR A 216 -9.22 0.11 -0.76
CA THR A 216 -8.52 -0.93 -1.54
C THR A 216 -9.03 -0.97 -2.99
N ILE A 217 -8.12 -1.30 -3.93
CA ILE A 217 -8.45 -1.57 -5.33
C ILE A 217 -8.59 -3.07 -5.64
N LEU A 218 -8.61 -3.93 -4.62
CA LEU A 218 -8.64 -5.39 -4.80
C LEU A 218 -9.92 -5.96 -5.39
N PRO A 219 -11.14 -5.48 -5.03
CA PRO A 219 -12.37 -6.07 -5.54
C PRO A 219 -12.43 -6.13 -7.06
N PRO A 220 -13.25 -7.03 -7.65
CA PRO A 220 -13.48 -7.07 -9.09
C PRO A 220 -13.93 -5.72 -9.66
N VAL A 221 -13.61 -5.45 -10.92
CA VAL A 221 -13.87 -4.15 -11.60
C VAL A 221 -15.32 -3.71 -11.42
N GLU A 222 -16.31 -4.61 -11.57
CA GLU A 222 -17.73 -4.27 -11.44
C GLU A 222 -18.10 -3.87 -10.00
N LYS A 223 -17.49 -4.48 -8.99
CA LYS A 223 -17.69 -4.06 -7.61
C LYS A 223 -17.03 -2.70 -7.32
N ILE A 224 -15.86 -2.44 -7.90
CA ILE A 224 -15.20 -1.12 -7.79
C ILE A 224 -16.08 -0.03 -8.40
N LYS A 225 -16.65 -0.25 -9.59
CA LYS A 225 -17.60 0.70 -10.22
C LYS A 225 -18.76 1.00 -9.29
N HIS A 226 -19.41 -0.03 -8.76
CA HIS A 226 -20.53 0.14 -7.83
C HIS A 226 -20.14 0.91 -6.56
N VAL A 227 -18.99 0.59 -5.95
CA VAL A 227 -18.48 1.31 -4.77
C VAL A 227 -18.23 2.78 -5.08
N LEU A 228 -17.68 3.10 -6.26
CA LEU A 228 -17.41 4.48 -6.69
C LEU A 228 -18.72 5.26 -6.95
N GLU A 229 -19.75 4.62 -7.50
CA GLU A 229 -21.08 5.21 -7.66
C GLU A 229 -21.74 5.49 -6.30
N CYS A 230 -21.69 4.54 -5.37
CA CYS A 230 -22.14 4.72 -3.99
C CYS A 230 -21.40 5.87 -3.29
N LEU A 231 -20.08 5.95 -3.48
CA LEU A 231 -19.27 7.03 -2.91
C LEU A 231 -19.65 8.39 -3.50
N LYS A 232 -19.85 8.48 -4.81
CA LYS A 232 -20.27 9.72 -5.47
C LYS A 232 -21.59 10.22 -4.92
N ASP A 233 -22.59 9.35 -4.85
CA ASP A 233 -23.93 9.67 -4.35
C ASP A 233 -23.88 10.12 -2.89
N PHE A 234 -23.27 9.33 -2.03
CA PHE A 234 -23.06 9.65 -0.62
C PHE A 234 -22.29 10.97 -0.44
N HIS A 235 -21.16 11.12 -1.10
CA HIS A 235 -20.30 12.30 -0.94
C HIS A 235 -21.05 13.58 -1.33
N THR A 236 -21.77 13.56 -2.45
CA THR A 236 -22.57 14.70 -2.90
C THR A 236 -23.63 15.08 -1.86
N THR A 237 -24.37 14.10 -1.34
CA THR A 237 -25.40 14.31 -0.32
C THR A 237 -24.79 14.79 1.00
N PHE A 238 -23.69 14.19 1.43
CA PHE A 238 -22.98 14.56 2.64
C PHE A 238 -22.47 16.00 2.58
N MET A 239 -21.80 16.38 1.49
CA MET A 239 -21.27 17.73 1.31
C MET A 239 -22.39 18.76 1.29
N ALA A 240 -23.51 18.49 0.61
CA ALA A 240 -24.68 19.36 0.60
C ALA A 240 -25.31 19.52 1.99
N LYS A 241 -25.45 18.45 2.75
CA LYS A 241 -26.02 18.45 4.11
C LYS A 241 -25.24 19.32 5.09
N TYR A 242 -23.91 19.35 4.95
CA TYR A 242 -23.01 20.08 5.83
C TYR A 242 -22.44 21.37 5.22
N SER A 243 -22.91 21.79 4.02
CA SER A 243 -22.52 23.07 3.42
C SER A 243 -23.07 24.25 4.24
N ASP A 244 -22.37 25.38 4.19
CA ASP A 244 -22.77 26.64 4.88
C ASP A 244 -23.91 27.37 4.15
N THR A 245 -24.44 26.80 3.05
CA THR A 245 -25.55 27.40 2.34
C THR A 245 -26.83 27.21 3.17
N GLU A 246 -27.20 28.26 3.95
CA GLU A 246 -28.56 28.44 4.37
C GLU A 246 -29.43 28.40 3.11
N CYS A 247 -30.37 27.48 3.06
CA CYS A 247 -31.50 27.59 2.15
C CYS A 247 -32.27 28.88 2.52
N SER A 248 -31.99 29.98 1.80
CA SER A 248 -32.85 31.15 1.77
C SER A 248 -34.15 30.84 1.00
#